data_20bdfefe0a18fbaf2e35f17254d9e949
#
_entry.id   20bdfefe0a18fbaf2e35f17254d9e949
#
_cell.length_a   1.000
_cell.length_b   1.000
_cell.length_c   1.000
_cell.angle_alpha   90.00
_cell.angle_beta   90.00
_cell.angle_gamma   90.00
#
_symmetry.space_group_name_H-M   'P 1'
#
loop_
_entity.id
_entity.type
_entity.pdbx_description
1 polymer ?
#
loop_
_entity_poly.entity_id
_entity_poly.type
_entity_poly.pdbx_seq_one_letter_code
_entity_poly.pdbx_strand_id
1 'polypeptide(L)'
;MTGRRPYYVYLLTNARRTVLYTGVTRDLRRRVGAHRAGQGAAFTRRYRVHRLVWYEVHESPITAIVREKQVKAGSRRQKFTLIRRMNPRWRDLWFDL
;
A
#
# COMPACT_ATOMS: atom_id res chain seq x y z
N MET A 1 -13.98 -3.14 -25.45
CA MET A 1 -13.74 -3.02 -24.07
C MET A 1 -12.38 -3.52 -23.68
N THR A 2 -11.78 -2.87 -22.83
CA THR A 2 -10.40 -3.16 -22.59
C THR A 2 -10.13 -4.27 -21.60
N GLY A 3 -10.93 -4.39 -20.60
CA GLY A 3 -10.66 -5.38 -19.58
C GLY A 3 -9.33 -5.23 -18.89
N ARG A 4 -8.61 -4.16 -19.14
CA ARG A 4 -7.33 -3.95 -18.47
C ARG A 4 -7.53 -3.63 -17.01
N ARG A 5 -6.82 -4.35 -16.16
CA ARG A 5 -6.83 -4.10 -14.74
C ARG A 5 -5.61 -3.28 -14.39
N PRO A 6 -5.77 -2.22 -13.60
CA PRO A 6 -4.61 -1.42 -13.17
C PRO A 6 -3.75 -2.18 -12.19
N TYR A 7 -2.57 -1.63 -11.96
CA TYR A 7 -1.67 -2.06 -10.89
C TYR A 7 -1.66 -0.98 -9.82
N TYR A 8 -1.43 -1.38 -8.59
CA TYR A 8 -1.43 -0.46 -7.45
C TYR A 8 -0.12 -0.60 -6.69
N VAL A 9 0.47 0.54 -6.38
CA VAL A 9 1.53 0.63 -5.37
C VAL A 9 0.86 1.13 -4.10
N TYR A 10 1.17 0.54 -2.96
CA TYR A 10 0.45 0.86 -1.74
C TYR A 10 1.36 0.86 -0.53
N LEU A 11 0.94 1.59 0.50
CA LEU A 11 1.59 1.62 1.81
C LEU A 11 0.59 1.17 2.86
N LEU A 12 1.03 0.23 3.69
CA LEU A 12 0.29 -0.20 4.87
C LEU A 12 1.02 0.26 6.12
N THR A 13 0.28 0.45 7.19
CA THR A 13 0.85 0.77 8.50
C THR A 13 0.13 0.01 9.60
N ASN A 14 0.73 -0.01 10.78
CA ASN A 14 0.11 -0.56 11.98
C ASN A 14 -0.69 0.53 12.70
N ALA A 15 -1.41 0.14 13.75
CA ALA A 15 -2.27 1.07 14.49
C ALA A 15 -1.50 2.26 15.06
N ARG A 16 -0.25 2.07 15.44
CA ARG A 16 0.58 3.13 16.03
C ARG A 16 1.34 3.95 15.01
N ARG A 17 1.22 3.62 13.73
CA ARG A 17 1.93 4.32 12.63
C ARG A 17 3.45 4.27 12.79
N THR A 18 3.96 3.20 13.36
CA THR A 18 5.39 3.04 13.62
C THR A 18 6.10 2.19 12.57
N VAL A 19 5.34 1.38 11.82
CA VAL A 19 5.89 0.49 10.80
C VAL A 19 5.17 0.76 9.49
N LEU A 20 5.92 0.82 8.40
CA LEU A 20 5.38 0.97 7.05
C LEU A 20 5.79 -0.22 6.19
N TYR A 21 4.87 -0.66 5.36
CA TYR A 21 5.12 -1.73 4.39
C TYR A 21 4.72 -1.25 3.01
N THR A 22 5.62 -1.41 2.04
CA THR A 22 5.38 -1.02 0.65
C THR A 22 5.12 -2.28 -0.17
N GLY A 23 4.08 -2.24 -0.98
CA GLY A 23 3.75 -3.36 -1.85
C GLY A 23 3.22 -2.94 -3.20
N VAL A 24 3.09 -3.90 -4.10
CA VAL A 24 2.50 -3.72 -5.42
C VAL A 24 1.56 -4.88 -5.69
N THR A 25 0.41 -4.60 -6.31
CA THR A 25 -0.58 -5.64 -6.59
C THR A 25 -1.48 -5.23 -7.75
N ARG A 26 -2.09 -6.20 -8.42
CA ARG A 26 -3.13 -5.96 -9.40
C ARG A 26 -4.51 -5.87 -8.77
N ASP A 27 -4.65 -6.35 -7.53
CA ASP A 27 -5.94 -6.38 -6.84
C ASP A 27 -5.75 -5.86 -5.43
N LEU A 28 -5.91 -4.56 -5.26
CA LEU A 28 -5.66 -3.89 -3.99
C LEU A 28 -6.57 -4.42 -2.89
N ARG A 29 -7.87 -4.56 -3.18
CA ARG A 29 -8.84 -5.01 -2.19
C ARG A 29 -8.50 -6.42 -1.70
N ARG A 30 -8.20 -7.33 -2.62
CA ARG A 30 -7.85 -8.70 -2.26
C ARG A 30 -6.56 -8.77 -1.46
N ARG A 31 -5.55 -8.03 -1.90
CA ARG A 31 -4.24 -8.06 -1.25
C ARG A 31 -4.29 -7.48 0.16
N VAL A 32 -4.91 -6.32 0.32
CA VAL A 32 -5.06 -5.71 1.64
C VAL A 32 -5.94 -6.59 2.53
N GLY A 33 -6.99 -7.19 1.96
CA GLY A 33 -7.82 -8.15 2.68
C GLY A 33 -7.00 -9.31 3.23
N ALA A 34 -6.07 -9.84 2.44
CA ALA A 34 -5.19 -10.92 2.89
C ALA A 34 -4.30 -10.47 4.06
N HIS A 35 -3.74 -9.25 3.98
CA HIS A 35 -2.94 -8.70 5.08
C HIS A 35 -3.79 -8.57 6.36
N ARG A 36 -5.01 -8.08 6.22
CA ARG A 36 -5.91 -7.92 7.37
C ARG A 36 -6.29 -9.25 8.00
N ALA A 37 -6.39 -10.30 7.19
CA ALA A 37 -6.71 -11.65 7.67
C ALA A 37 -5.50 -12.40 8.21
N GLY A 38 -4.33 -11.77 8.22
CA GLY A 38 -3.11 -12.42 8.69
C GLY A 38 -2.51 -13.39 7.68
N GLN A 39 -2.93 -13.30 6.42
CA GLN A 39 -2.48 -14.19 5.35
C GLN A 39 -1.54 -13.52 4.36
N GLY A 40 -1.09 -12.32 4.67
CA GLY A 40 -0.16 -11.60 3.84
C GLY A 40 1.27 -12.01 4.11
N ALA A 41 2.21 -11.09 3.83
CA ALA A 41 3.63 -11.33 4.07
C ALA A 41 3.89 -11.59 5.56
N ALA A 42 4.93 -12.37 5.84
CA ALA A 42 5.30 -12.67 7.22
C ALA A 42 5.56 -11.39 8.04
N PHE A 43 6.20 -10.41 7.39
CA PHE A 43 6.48 -9.11 8.02
C PHE A 43 5.20 -8.43 8.48
N THR A 44 4.20 -8.31 7.60
CA THR A 44 2.95 -7.60 7.91
C THR A 44 2.15 -8.32 8.98
N ARG A 45 2.20 -9.66 8.97
CA ARG A 45 1.54 -10.46 9.99
C ARG A 45 2.19 -10.27 11.36
N ARG A 46 3.52 -10.32 11.40
CA ARG A 46 4.27 -10.19 12.65
C ARG A 46 4.05 -8.84 13.32
N TYR A 47 4.05 -7.76 12.53
CA TYR A 47 3.97 -6.40 13.07
C TYR A 47 2.56 -5.82 12.99
N ARG A 48 1.57 -6.63 12.59
CA ARG A 48 0.17 -6.22 12.48
C ARG A 48 -0.01 -5.00 11.58
N VAL A 49 0.66 -5.02 10.44
CA VAL A 49 0.66 -3.93 9.47
C VAL A 49 -0.43 -4.21 8.45
N HIS A 50 -1.64 -3.71 8.69
CA HIS A 50 -2.78 -4.02 7.84
C HIS A 50 -3.67 -2.82 7.50
N ARG A 51 -3.34 -1.62 7.97
CA ARG A 51 -4.11 -0.42 7.61
C ARG A 51 -3.59 0.15 6.31
N LEU A 52 -4.49 0.36 5.36
CA LEU A 52 -4.12 0.96 4.07
C LEU A 52 -4.15 2.47 4.22
N VAL A 53 -3.01 3.13 4.04
CA VAL A 53 -2.93 4.58 4.25
C VAL A 53 -2.56 5.36 2.99
N TRP A 54 -2.14 4.67 1.93
CA TRP A 54 -1.80 5.32 0.67
C TRP A 54 -1.79 4.29 -0.46
N TYR A 55 -2.21 4.70 -1.66
CA TYR A 55 -2.02 3.89 -2.86
C TYR A 55 -1.97 4.78 -4.08
N GLU A 56 -1.43 4.24 -5.15
CA GLU A 56 -1.25 4.93 -6.42
C GLU A 56 -1.56 3.95 -7.54
N VAL A 57 -2.28 4.41 -8.55
CA VAL A 57 -2.72 3.57 -9.66
C VAL A 57 -1.75 3.69 -10.82
N HIS A 58 -1.40 2.56 -11.42
CA HIS A 58 -0.56 2.47 -12.60
C HIS A 58 -1.21 1.60 -13.66
N GLU A 59 -1.08 1.98 -14.92
CA GLU A 59 -1.65 1.21 -16.02
C GLU A 59 -0.73 0.09 -16.48
N SER A 60 0.53 0.12 -16.10
CA SER A 60 1.54 -0.82 -16.56
C SER A 60 2.22 -1.51 -15.39
N PRO A 61 2.51 -2.82 -15.49
CA PRO A 61 3.26 -3.51 -14.44
C PRO A 61 4.66 -2.93 -14.27
N ILE A 62 5.29 -2.49 -15.36
CA ILE A 62 6.66 -1.97 -15.32
C ILE A 62 6.70 -0.69 -14.51
N THR A 63 5.81 0.27 -14.78
CA THR A 63 5.78 1.53 -14.04
C THR A 63 5.45 1.29 -12.58
N ALA A 64 4.56 0.36 -12.29
CA ALA A 64 4.18 0.03 -10.91
C ALA A 64 5.36 -0.54 -10.14
N ILE A 65 6.09 -1.48 -10.74
CA ILE A 65 7.24 -2.13 -10.09
C ILE A 65 8.35 -1.11 -9.84
N VAL A 66 8.64 -0.25 -10.84
CA VAL A 66 9.64 0.80 -10.67
C VAL A 66 9.23 1.74 -9.53
N ARG A 67 7.96 2.15 -9.52
CA ARG A 67 7.45 3.04 -8.48
C ARG A 67 7.52 2.40 -7.10
N GLU A 68 7.16 1.14 -7.00
CA GLU A 68 7.21 0.41 -5.73
C GLU A 68 8.63 0.41 -5.16
N LYS A 69 9.62 0.16 -6.01
CA LYS A 69 11.01 0.18 -5.58
C LYS A 69 11.45 1.58 -5.15
N GLN A 70 11.02 2.62 -5.85
CA GLN A 70 11.32 4.00 -5.47
C GLN A 70 10.73 4.33 -4.09
N VAL A 71 9.47 4.01 -3.89
CA VAL A 71 8.79 4.27 -2.62
C VAL A 71 9.46 3.47 -1.50
N LYS A 72 9.72 2.19 -1.75
CA LYS A 72 10.34 1.32 -0.76
C LYS A 72 11.73 1.81 -0.35
N ALA A 73 12.52 2.28 -1.31
CA ALA A 73 13.87 2.80 -1.04
C ALA A 73 13.86 4.21 -0.45
N GLY A 74 12.74 4.92 -0.52
CA GLY A 74 12.62 6.26 -0.01
C GLY A 74 12.71 6.32 1.51
N SER A 75 13.04 7.50 2.01
CA SER A 75 13.11 7.72 3.45
C SER A 75 11.72 7.64 4.08
N ARG A 76 11.70 7.47 5.39
CA ARG A 76 10.45 7.50 6.16
C ARG A 76 9.73 8.82 5.94
N ARG A 77 10.46 9.93 5.93
CA ARG A 77 9.90 11.26 5.68
C ARG A 77 9.22 11.33 4.30
N GLN A 78 9.85 10.76 3.28
CA GLN A 78 9.27 10.77 1.95
C GLN A 78 7.96 9.97 1.89
N LYS A 79 7.93 8.82 2.55
CA LYS A 79 6.70 8.01 2.65
C LYS A 79 5.61 8.78 3.38
N PHE A 80 5.95 9.45 4.47
CA PHE A 80 4.99 10.27 5.22
C PHE A 80 4.43 11.39 4.37
N THR A 81 5.25 12.00 3.53
CA THR A 81 4.80 13.05 2.62
C THR A 81 3.77 12.52 1.63
N LEU A 82 4.03 11.34 1.05
CA LEU A 82 3.06 10.70 0.15
C LEU A 82 1.73 10.45 0.86
N ILE A 83 1.80 9.90 2.06
CA ILE A 83 0.59 9.61 2.83
C ILE A 83 -0.19 10.89 3.12
N ARG A 84 0.48 11.93 3.60
CA ARG A 84 -0.19 13.17 3.98
C ARG A 84 -0.86 13.86 2.80
N ARG A 85 -0.29 13.77 1.61
CA ARG A 85 -0.91 14.38 0.42
C ARG A 85 -2.24 13.75 0.05
N MET A 86 -2.34 12.44 0.21
CA MET A 86 -3.54 11.71 -0.14
C MET A 86 -4.48 11.54 1.06
N ASN A 87 -3.91 11.35 2.23
CA ASN A 87 -4.66 10.91 3.41
C ASN A 87 -4.11 11.60 4.66
N PRO A 88 -4.34 12.91 4.82
CA PRO A 88 -3.74 13.68 5.92
C PRO A 88 -4.10 13.18 7.31
N ARG A 89 -5.22 12.47 7.44
CA ARG A 89 -5.67 11.95 8.73
C ARG A 89 -5.24 10.51 8.97
N TRP A 90 -4.51 9.89 8.04
CA TRP A 90 -4.07 8.51 8.17
C TRP A 90 -5.24 7.55 8.40
N ARG A 91 -6.36 7.80 7.71
CA ARG A 91 -7.52 6.90 7.80
C ARG A 91 -7.17 5.56 7.16
N ASP A 92 -7.84 4.51 7.61
CA ASP A 92 -7.74 3.21 6.96
C ASP A 92 -8.58 3.23 5.68
N LEU A 93 -7.93 3.41 4.55
CA LEU A 93 -8.59 3.54 3.25
C LEU A 93 -9.24 2.24 2.78
N TRP A 94 -8.99 1.14 3.48
CA TRP A 94 -9.65 -0.14 3.18
C TRP A 94 -11.16 0.02 3.07
N PHE A 95 -11.73 0.80 3.97
CA PHE A 95 -13.18 0.96 4.03
C PHE A 95 -13.73 1.81 2.89
N ASP A 96 -12.88 2.44 2.12
CA ASP A 96 -13.27 3.24 0.96
C ASP A 96 -13.09 2.47 -0.37
N LEU A 97 -12.57 1.25 -0.32
CA LEU A 97 -12.33 0.45 -1.53
C LEU A 97 -13.61 -0.17 -2.09
#